data_35ff01e6fe75dc976368d62f57190eaf
#
_entry.id   35ff01e6fe75dc976368d62f57190eaf
#
_cell.length_a   1.000
_cell.length_b   1.000
_cell.length_c   1.000
_cell.angle_alpha   90.00
_cell.angle_beta   90.00
_cell.angle_gamma   90.00
#
_symmetry.space_group_name_H-M   'P 1'
#
loop_
_entity.id
_entity.type
_entity.pdbx_description
1 polymer ?
#
loop_
_entity_poly.entity_id
_entity_poly.type
_entity_poly.pdbx_seq_one_letter_code
_entity_poly.pdbx_strand_id
1 'polypeptide(L)'
;RSNIMWTATWALNTLVAMGKSTDWMVHMLGQAVGAHTDATHGMTLSAVSLAYYRHIMPYGLEKFKRFAVNVWNVDPDGKTAREVAEEGLLAMEHWMEEIGVVMNIRELGVTEEMLAGLVESTLIMEGGYKVLTQEEILGIFKESM
;
A
#
# COMPACT_ATOMS: atom_id res chain seq x y z
N ARG A 1 -6.20 -5.47 -22.27
CA ARG A 1 -7.08 -5.95 -21.17
C ARG A 1 -6.74 -7.37 -20.75
N SER A 2 -6.59 -8.33 -21.70
CA SER A 2 -6.29 -9.73 -21.39
C SER A 2 -5.03 -9.91 -20.53
N ASN A 3 -3.95 -9.19 -20.84
CA ASN A 3 -2.70 -9.26 -20.07
C ASN A 3 -2.88 -8.77 -18.63
N ILE A 4 -3.67 -7.71 -18.44
CA ILE A 4 -3.97 -7.18 -17.09
C ILE A 4 -4.77 -8.20 -16.28
N MET A 5 -5.82 -8.78 -16.87
CA MET A 5 -6.63 -9.81 -16.21
C MET A 5 -5.79 -11.04 -15.85
N TRP A 6 -4.93 -11.49 -16.79
CA TRP A 6 -4.05 -12.63 -16.56
C TRP A 6 -3.03 -12.35 -15.45
N THR A 7 -2.41 -11.17 -15.46
CA THR A 7 -1.48 -10.74 -14.39
C THR A 7 -2.17 -10.68 -13.05
N ALA A 8 -3.38 -10.11 -12.97
CA ALA A 8 -4.16 -10.06 -11.74
C ALA A 8 -4.48 -11.47 -11.21
N THR A 9 -4.85 -12.41 -12.10
CA THR A 9 -5.08 -13.81 -11.72
C THR A 9 -3.82 -14.43 -11.09
N TRP A 10 -2.64 -14.24 -11.69
CA TRP A 10 -1.39 -14.76 -11.15
C TRP A 10 -0.97 -14.08 -9.85
N ALA A 11 -1.24 -12.80 -9.69
CA ALA A 11 -0.95 -12.07 -8.45
C ALA A 11 -1.81 -12.57 -7.27
N LEU A 12 -3.07 -12.97 -7.54
CA LEU A 12 -4.04 -13.32 -6.49
C LEU A 12 -4.12 -14.83 -6.21
N ASN A 13 -3.84 -15.70 -7.18
CA ASN A 13 -4.08 -17.15 -7.08
C ASN A 13 -3.13 -17.92 -6.14
N THR A 14 -2.39 -17.21 -5.31
CA THR A 14 -1.42 -17.72 -4.34
C THR A 14 -0.15 -18.36 -4.90
N LEU A 15 -0.05 -18.63 -6.21
CA LEU A 15 1.11 -19.27 -6.79
C LEU A 15 2.40 -18.48 -6.59
N VAL A 16 2.36 -17.16 -6.79
CA VAL A 16 3.52 -16.26 -6.55
C VAL A 16 3.85 -16.10 -5.07
N ALA A 17 2.92 -16.46 -4.19
CA ALA A 17 3.06 -16.40 -2.74
C ALA A 17 3.60 -17.69 -2.13
N MET A 18 3.61 -18.79 -2.88
CA MET A 18 4.05 -20.10 -2.37
C MET A 18 5.46 -20.04 -1.79
N GLY A 19 5.61 -20.58 -0.57
CA GLY A 19 6.89 -20.58 0.16
C GLY A 19 7.33 -19.22 0.69
N LYS A 20 6.44 -18.23 0.74
CA LYS A 20 6.70 -16.86 1.25
C LYS A 20 5.67 -16.47 2.30
N SER A 21 6.09 -15.60 3.22
CA SER A 21 5.15 -14.82 4.02
C SER A 21 4.58 -13.70 3.15
N THR A 22 3.29 -13.46 3.24
CA THR A 22 2.58 -12.45 2.45
C THR A 22 2.01 -11.36 3.35
N ASP A 23 2.08 -10.13 2.86
CA ASP A 23 1.54 -8.95 3.52
C ASP A 23 0.18 -8.59 2.90
N TRP A 24 -0.84 -8.57 3.74
CA TRP A 24 -2.21 -8.24 3.36
C TRP A 24 -2.70 -6.93 4.00
N MET A 25 -1.82 -6.17 4.65
CA MET A 25 -2.24 -4.99 5.43
C MET A 25 -2.89 -3.90 4.57
N VAL A 26 -2.45 -3.67 3.33
CA VAL A 26 -3.13 -2.74 2.42
C VAL A 26 -4.60 -3.14 2.22
N HIS A 27 -4.87 -4.45 2.09
CA HIS A 27 -6.24 -4.95 1.97
C HIS A 27 -7.04 -4.74 3.25
N MET A 28 -6.45 -4.95 4.42
CA MET A 28 -7.15 -4.76 5.70
C MET A 28 -7.48 -3.29 5.95
N LEU A 29 -6.53 -2.40 5.68
CA LEU A 29 -6.75 -0.94 5.74
C LEU A 29 -7.83 -0.50 4.74
N GLY A 30 -7.74 -0.95 3.48
CA GLY A 30 -8.70 -0.65 2.45
C GLY A 30 -10.10 -1.21 2.75
N GLN A 31 -10.20 -2.42 3.33
CA GLN A 31 -11.49 -3.00 3.76
C GLN A 31 -12.14 -2.19 4.87
N ALA A 32 -11.36 -1.70 5.85
CA ALA A 32 -11.89 -0.81 6.88
C ALA A 32 -12.48 0.47 6.26
N VAL A 33 -11.78 1.11 5.32
CA VAL A 33 -12.31 2.27 4.59
C VAL A 33 -13.58 1.90 3.84
N GLY A 34 -13.59 0.80 3.08
CA GLY A 34 -14.77 0.36 2.33
C GLY A 34 -15.97 0.05 3.21
N ALA A 35 -15.77 -0.57 4.37
CA ALA A 35 -16.83 -0.87 5.33
C ALA A 35 -17.53 0.39 5.88
N HIS A 36 -16.82 1.51 5.97
CA HIS A 36 -17.36 2.77 6.49
C HIS A 36 -17.88 3.71 5.40
N THR A 37 -17.51 3.52 4.13
CA THR A 37 -17.81 4.46 3.05
C THR A 37 -18.57 3.85 1.88
N ASP A 38 -18.70 2.52 1.83
CA ASP A 38 -19.20 1.76 0.66
C ASP A 38 -18.43 2.03 -0.64
N ALA A 39 -17.19 2.52 -0.54
CA ALA A 39 -16.34 2.82 -1.68
C ALA A 39 -15.83 1.54 -2.36
N THR A 40 -15.60 1.61 -3.67
CA THR A 40 -15.09 0.49 -4.46
C THR A 40 -13.72 0.02 -3.94
N HIS A 41 -13.55 -1.29 -3.74
CA HIS A 41 -12.37 -1.89 -3.13
C HIS A 41 -11.04 -1.46 -3.76
N GLY A 42 -10.95 -1.40 -5.09
CA GLY A 42 -9.72 -0.93 -5.75
C GLY A 42 -9.35 0.52 -5.41
N MET A 43 -10.34 1.39 -5.21
CA MET A 43 -10.14 2.80 -4.81
C MET A 43 -9.68 2.88 -3.35
N THR A 44 -10.23 2.06 -2.46
CA THR A 44 -9.78 2.04 -1.05
C THR A 44 -8.36 1.54 -0.92
N LEU A 45 -7.95 0.55 -1.73
CA LEU A 45 -6.58 0.05 -1.75
C LEU A 45 -5.60 1.13 -2.24
N SER A 46 -5.90 1.80 -3.36
CA SER A 46 -5.02 2.84 -3.90
C SER A 46 -4.85 4.00 -2.91
N ALA A 47 -5.93 4.43 -2.27
CA ALA A 47 -5.94 5.54 -1.33
C ALA A 47 -5.06 5.34 -0.08
N VAL A 48 -4.88 4.10 0.39
CA VAL A 48 -4.08 3.81 1.60
C VAL A 48 -2.68 3.26 1.30
N SER A 49 -2.40 2.83 0.07
CA SER A 49 -1.20 2.05 -0.24
C SER A 49 0.10 2.81 -0.06
N LEU A 50 0.18 4.06 -0.50
CA LEU A 50 1.42 4.86 -0.41
C LEU A 50 1.80 5.18 1.03
N ALA A 51 0.86 5.60 1.86
CA ALA A 51 1.08 5.85 3.28
C ALA A 51 1.55 4.57 3.98
N TYR A 52 0.90 3.44 3.69
CA TYR A 52 1.31 2.15 4.21
C TYR A 52 2.74 1.78 3.78
N TYR A 53 3.05 1.87 2.49
CA TYR A 53 4.38 1.50 1.98
C TYR A 53 5.49 2.40 2.51
N ARG A 54 5.24 3.70 2.66
CA ARG A 54 6.19 4.62 3.33
C ARG A 54 6.45 4.22 4.77
N HIS A 55 5.38 3.84 5.49
CA HIS A 55 5.50 3.40 6.88
C HIS A 55 6.33 2.13 7.04
N ILE A 56 6.12 1.11 6.20
CA ILE A 56 6.82 -0.18 6.32
C ILE A 56 8.15 -0.26 5.58
N MET A 57 8.46 0.67 4.70
CA MET A 57 9.68 0.66 3.89
C MET A 57 10.96 0.48 4.73
N PRO A 58 11.14 1.11 5.90
CA PRO A 58 12.34 0.92 6.72
C PRO A 58 12.55 -0.52 7.20
N TYR A 59 11.48 -1.29 7.34
CA TYR A 59 11.53 -2.69 7.80
C TYR A 59 11.76 -3.69 6.67
N GLY A 60 11.51 -3.27 5.42
CA GLY A 60 11.68 -4.09 4.21
C GLY A 60 12.57 -3.45 3.16
N LEU A 61 13.53 -2.63 3.57
CA LEU A 61 14.28 -1.71 2.72
C LEU A 61 14.86 -2.33 1.45
N GLU A 62 15.47 -3.52 1.54
CA GLU A 62 16.07 -4.20 0.37
C GLU A 62 15.00 -4.62 -0.67
N LYS A 63 13.78 -4.91 -0.24
CA LYS A 63 12.68 -5.21 -1.16
C LYS A 63 12.17 -3.96 -1.87
N PHE A 64 12.05 -2.86 -1.14
CA PHE A 64 11.67 -1.57 -1.74
C PHE A 64 12.74 -1.04 -2.70
N LYS A 65 14.04 -1.17 -2.35
CA LYS A 65 15.14 -0.91 -3.28
C LYS A 65 15.02 -1.75 -4.55
N ARG A 66 14.82 -3.07 -4.40
CA ARG A 66 14.65 -3.98 -5.54
C ARG A 66 13.43 -3.63 -6.38
N PHE A 67 12.33 -3.21 -5.77
CA PHE A 67 11.13 -2.73 -6.45
C PHE A 67 11.44 -1.46 -7.27
N ALA A 68 12.15 -0.50 -6.69
CA ALA A 68 12.56 0.72 -7.38
C ALA A 68 13.40 0.44 -8.63
N VAL A 69 14.43 -0.41 -8.49
CA VAL A 69 15.33 -0.74 -9.61
C VAL A 69 14.63 -1.57 -10.68
N ASN A 70 13.89 -2.62 -10.29
CA ASN A 70 13.38 -3.59 -11.26
C ASN A 70 12.05 -3.18 -11.92
N VAL A 71 11.25 -2.36 -11.24
CA VAL A 71 9.94 -1.92 -11.75
C VAL A 71 10.01 -0.53 -12.35
N TRP A 72 10.72 0.39 -11.68
CA TRP A 72 10.76 1.80 -12.05
C TRP A 72 12.06 2.21 -12.74
N ASN A 73 13.04 1.28 -12.88
CA ASN A 73 14.36 1.55 -13.47
C ASN A 73 15.12 2.68 -12.76
N VAL A 74 14.94 2.81 -11.45
CA VAL A 74 15.70 3.77 -10.64
C VAL A 74 17.16 3.37 -10.64
N ASP A 75 18.05 4.30 -11.00
CA ASP A 75 19.50 4.09 -10.97
C ASP A 75 19.99 4.08 -9.52
N PRO A 76 20.59 2.98 -9.02
CA PRO A 76 21.09 2.89 -7.66
C PRO A 76 22.49 3.50 -7.46
N ASP A 77 23.19 3.87 -8.54
CA ASP A 77 24.60 4.32 -8.46
C ASP A 77 24.71 5.62 -7.65
N GLY A 78 25.63 5.59 -6.68
CA GLY A 78 25.91 6.72 -5.79
C GLY A 78 24.84 7.01 -4.73
N LYS A 79 23.80 6.17 -4.60
CA LYS A 79 22.69 6.36 -3.66
C LYS A 79 22.67 5.29 -2.57
N THR A 80 22.17 5.66 -1.42
CA THR A 80 21.84 4.71 -0.34
C THR A 80 20.62 3.86 -0.71
N ALA A 81 20.48 2.70 -0.07
CA ALA A 81 19.31 1.84 -0.26
C ALA A 81 17.98 2.57 0.04
N ARG A 82 18.00 3.50 1.01
CA ARG A 82 16.84 4.31 1.39
C ARG A 82 16.47 5.28 0.28
N GLU A 83 17.43 6.03 -0.25
CA GLU A 83 17.18 6.99 -1.35
C GLU A 83 16.60 6.29 -2.57
N VAL A 84 17.16 5.14 -2.94
CA VAL A 84 16.63 4.35 -4.07
C VAL A 84 15.20 3.87 -3.80
N ALA A 85 14.90 3.41 -2.58
CA ALA A 85 13.56 2.95 -2.21
C ALA A 85 12.54 4.10 -2.20
N GLU A 86 12.93 5.27 -1.69
CA GLU A 86 12.09 6.49 -1.70
C GLU A 86 11.80 6.97 -3.12
N GLU A 87 12.79 6.98 -4.00
CA GLU A 87 12.59 7.28 -5.43
C GLU A 87 11.63 6.28 -6.10
N GLY A 88 11.70 4.99 -5.75
CA GLY A 88 10.78 3.98 -6.26
C GLY A 88 9.33 4.21 -5.82
N LEU A 89 9.10 4.62 -4.56
CA LEU A 89 7.77 4.98 -4.09
C LEU A 89 7.26 6.28 -4.73
N LEU A 90 8.13 7.25 -4.96
CA LEU A 90 7.79 8.47 -5.69
C LEU A 90 7.41 8.18 -7.15
N ALA A 91 8.14 7.28 -7.82
CA ALA A 91 7.80 6.86 -9.18
C ALA A 91 6.43 6.14 -9.22
N MET A 92 6.12 5.31 -8.23
CA MET A 92 4.80 4.70 -8.08
C MET A 92 3.70 5.74 -7.87
N GLU A 93 3.94 6.74 -7.03
CA GLU A 93 3.01 7.86 -6.78
C GLU A 93 2.67 8.61 -8.07
N HIS A 94 3.70 9.05 -8.82
CA HIS A 94 3.50 9.72 -10.10
C HIS A 94 2.72 8.85 -11.12
N TRP A 95 3.02 7.55 -11.17
CA TRP A 95 2.26 6.64 -12.03
C TRP A 95 0.80 6.51 -11.60
N MET A 96 0.52 6.46 -10.29
CA MET A 96 -0.84 6.43 -9.76
C MET A 96 -1.61 7.70 -10.10
N GLU A 97 -0.97 8.87 -10.03
CA GLU A 97 -1.51 10.15 -10.49
C GLU A 97 -1.82 10.13 -11.99
N GLU A 98 -0.87 9.65 -12.82
CA GLU A 98 -1.01 9.58 -14.27
C GLU A 98 -2.19 8.72 -14.72
N ILE A 99 -2.42 7.58 -14.06
CA ILE A 99 -3.55 6.69 -14.36
C ILE A 99 -4.86 7.12 -13.68
N GLY A 100 -4.82 8.16 -12.83
CA GLY A 100 -5.99 8.79 -12.22
C GLY A 100 -6.72 7.92 -11.19
N VAL A 101 -5.99 7.13 -10.39
CA VAL A 101 -6.60 6.40 -9.26
C VAL A 101 -6.80 7.31 -8.06
N VAL A 102 -7.74 6.96 -7.19
CA VAL A 102 -7.95 7.68 -5.93
C VAL A 102 -6.75 7.46 -5.01
N MET A 103 -6.17 8.54 -4.49
CA MET A 103 -4.97 8.49 -3.66
C MET A 103 -5.17 9.06 -2.25
N ASN A 104 -6.41 9.43 -1.91
CA ASN A 104 -6.75 10.08 -0.66
C ASN A 104 -8.10 9.56 -0.16
N ILE A 105 -8.17 9.15 1.12
CA ILE A 105 -9.41 8.58 1.68
C ILE A 105 -10.51 9.63 1.91
N ARG A 106 -10.18 10.93 1.95
CA ARG A 106 -11.21 12.01 2.01
C ARG A 106 -12.07 12.02 0.75
N GLU A 107 -11.48 11.75 -0.42
CA GLU A 107 -12.22 11.63 -1.68
C GLU A 107 -13.23 10.48 -1.67
N LEU A 108 -13.05 9.51 -0.78
CA LEU A 108 -13.95 8.38 -0.55
C LEU A 108 -14.99 8.66 0.56
N GLY A 109 -15.02 9.87 1.10
CA GLY A 109 -15.97 10.28 2.13
C GLY A 109 -15.52 10.04 3.57
N VAL A 110 -14.26 9.69 3.81
CA VAL A 110 -13.71 9.56 5.17
C VAL A 110 -13.53 10.94 5.81
N THR A 111 -14.02 11.07 7.04
CA THR A 111 -13.81 12.26 7.89
C THR A 111 -12.89 11.93 9.06
N GLU A 112 -12.38 12.96 9.74
CA GLU A 112 -11.49 12.77 10.90
C GLU A 112 -12.17 12.04 12.05
N GLU A 113 -13.49 12.24 12.23
CA GLU A 113 -14.29 11.57 13.26
C GLU A 113 -14.39 10.05 13.02
N MET A 114 -14.26 9.61 11.75
CA MET A 114 -14.32 8.19 11.39
C MET A 114 -13.02 7.44 11.68
N LEU A 115 -11.88 8.13 11.84
CA LEU A 115 -10.56 7.51 11.96
C LEU A 115 -10.48 6.49 13.12
N ALA A 116 -11.08 6.79 14.26
CA ALA A 116 -11.09 5.85 15.39
C ALA A 116 -11.82 4.54 15.05
N GLY A 117 -12.96 4.62 14.36
CA GLY A 117 -13.72 3.45 13.89
C GLY A 117 -12.97 2.65 12.83
N LEU A 118 -12.26 3.33 11.92
CA LEU A 118 -11.40 2.67 10.93
C LEU A 118 -10.29 1.85 11.61
N VAL A 119 -9.62 2.43 12.62
CA VAL A 119 -8.59 1.72 13.39
C VAL A 119 -9.16 0.49 14.09
N GLU A 120 -10.30 0.63 14.76
CA GLU A 120 -10.95 -0.46 15.50
C GLU A 120 -11.39 -1.61 14.57
N SER A 121 -11.87 -1.27 13.36
CA SER A 121 -12.34 -2.26 12.37
C SER A 121 -11.22 -2.88 11.53
N THR A 122 -9.99 -2.36 11.59
CA THR A 122 -8.86 -2.89 10.83
C THR A 122 -8.35 -4.20 11.46
N LEU A 123 -8.44 -5.30 10.70
CA LEU A 123 -7.84 -6.56 11.11
C LEU A 123 -6.30 -6.49 10.96
N ILE A 124 -5.57 -6.73 12.06
CA ILE A 124 -4.11 -6.70 12.05
C ILE A 124 -3.57 -8.06 11.56
N MET A 125 -2.74 -8.04 10.52
CA MET A 125 -2.10 -9.22 9.93
C MET A 125 -0.64 -9.33 10.37
N GLU A 126 -0.16 -10.57 10.51
CA GLU A 126 1.20 -10.87 10.99
C GLU A 126 2.22 -11.14 9.87
N GLY A 127 1.76 -11.24 8.62
CA GLY A 127 2.57 -11.70 7.48
C GLY A 127 3.53 -10.69 6.87
N GLY A 128 3.41 -9.41 7.21
CA GLY A 128 4.22 -8.32 6.66
C GLY A 128 5.62 -8.20 7.29
N TYR A 129 6.37 -7.17 6.89
CA TYR A 129 7.67 -6.83 7.48
C TYR A 129 7.57 -6.38 8.93
N LYS A 130 6.40 -5.94 9.34
CA LYS A 130 6.11 -5.48 10.69
C LYS A 130 4.64 -5.73 11.02
N VAL A 131 4.37 -6.22 12.21
CA VAL A 131 3.02 -6.23 12.79
C VAL A 131 2.72 -4.82 13.31
N LEU A 132 1.66 -4.21 12.81
CA LEU A 132 1.30 -2.84 13.15
C LEU A 132 0.61 -2.74 14.51
N THR A 133 0.83 -1.65 15.21
CA THR A 133 0.01 -1.24 16.35
C THR A 133 -1.19 -0.39 15.89
N GLN A 134 -2.20 -0.23 16.73
CA GLN A 134 -3.35 0.64 16.44
C GLN A 134 -2.92 2.12 16.25
N GLU A 135 -1.89 2.56 16.97
CA GLU A 135 -1.34 3.91 16.82
C GLU A 135 -0.69 4.12 15.44
N GLU A 136 0.03 3.12 14.94
CA GLU A 136 0.62 3.14 13.60
C GLU A 136 -0.45 3.11 12.51
N ILE A 137 -1.50 2.30 12.68
CA ILE A 137 -2.66 2.27 11.78
C ILE A 137 -3.33 3.65 11.72
N LEU A 138 -3.53 4.30 12.88
CA LEU A 138 -4.05 5.67 12.93
C LEU A 138 -3.14 6.65 12.19
N GLY A 139 -1.82 6.53 12.36
CA GLY A 139 -0.83 7.33 11.63
C GLY A 139 -0.95 7.17 10.11
N ILE A 140 -1.07 5.92 9.64
CA ILE A 140 -1.24 5.60 8.22
C ILE A 140 -2.55 6.20 7.68
N PHE A 141 -3.67 6.07 8.39
CA PHE A 141 -4.92 6.69 7.95
C PHE A 141 -4.84 8.22 7.91
N LYS A 142 -4.18 8.86 8.89
CA LYS A 142 -3.95 10.31 8.87
C LYS A 142 -3.10 10.75 7.68
N GLU A 143 -2.07 9.98 7.32
CA GLU A 143 -1.24 10.26 6.15
C GLU A 143 -2.00 10.03 4.84
N SER A 144 -3.02 9.18 4.84
CA SER A 144 -3.89 8.90 3.70
C SER A 144 -5.02 9.93 3.53
N MET A 145 -5.17 10.91 4.43
CA MET A 145 -6.17 11.99 4.39
C MET A 145 -5.74 13.12 3.46
#